data_229eeca3b50eae5369e155ed804d90d8
#
_entry.id   229eeca3b50eae5369e155ed804d90d8
#
_cell.length_a   1.000
_cell.length_b   1.000
_cell.length_c   1.000
_cell.angle_alpha   90.00
_cell.angle_beta   90.00
_cell.angle_gamma   90.00
#
_symmetry.space_group_name_H-M   'P 1'
#
loop_
_entity.id
_entity.type
_entity.pdbx_description
1 polymer ?
#
loop_
_entity_poly.entity_id
_entity_poly.type
_entity_poly.pdbx_seq_one_letter_code
_entity_poly.pdbx_strand_id
1 'polypeptide(L)'
;MCVFSATDFDAHEDVLFCHDPSVGLLGIIAIHSTKLGPAAGGCRMYPYPSVDAALTDVLRLSKGMSYKNAMAGLPLGGGKCVIIADPSSPNRDELLRAFSKHVQSLGGKYWTAIDVGVGPKEADVLAENCEYVFARASQYPEGFSVSNFTALGGFMGIRAVSKHLWDKTDL
;
A
#
# COMPACT_ATOMS: atom_id res chain seq x y z
N MET A 1 -19.77 -8.30 -7.90
CA MET A 1 -19.93 -8.41 -6.40
C MET A 1 -20.25 -7.04 -5.85
N CYS A 2 -21.11 -6.93 -4.81
CA CYS A 2 -21.33 -5.66 -4.12
C CYS A 2 -20.22 -5.49 -3.08
N VAL A 3 -19.56 -4.32 -3.02
CA VAL A 3 -18.45 -4.06 -2.08
C VAL A 3 -18.90 -4.28 -0.62
N PHE A 4 -20.11 -3.84 -0.26
CA PHE A 4 -20.64 -3.97 1.10
C PHE A 4 -20.93 -5.42 1.53
N SER A 5 -21.03 -6.36 0.59
CA SER A 5 -21.19 -7.78 0.87
C SER A 5 -19.90 -8.58 0.69
N ALA A 6 -18.78 -7.94 0.41
CA ALA A 6 -17.49 -8.59 0.35
C ALA A 6 -17.07 -9.09 1.73
N THR A 7 -16.57 -10.32 1.82
CA THR A 7 -16.21 -10.97 3.10
C THR A 7 -15.23 -10.15 3.94
N ASP A 8 -14.33 -9.43 3.29
CA ASP A 8 -13.29 -8.64 3.94
C ASP A 8 -13.65 -7.15 4.10
N PHE A 9 -14.89 -6.76 3.76
CA PHE A 9 -15.38 -5.41 4.05
C PHE A 9 -15.66 -5.28 5.55
N ASP A 10 -14.93 -4.38 6.22
CA ASP A 10 -15.03 -4.17 7.65
C ASP A 10 -15.16 -2.67 7.95
N ALA A 11 -16.34 -2.13 7.68
CA ALA A 11 -16.67 -0.72 7.91
C ALA A 11 -15.64 0.26 7.30
N HIS A 12 -15.06 -0.07 6.12
CA HIS A 12 -14.17 0.82 5.39
C HIS A 12 -14.86 2.16 5.12
N GLU A 13 -14.13 3.25 5.36
CA GLU A 13 -14.65 4.59 5.15
C GLU A 13 -14.88 4.88 3.66
N ASP A 14 -13.94 4.46 2.79
CA ASP A 14 -14.06 4.59 1.33
C ASP A 14 -13.47 3.39 0.60
N VAL A 15 -14.08 3.06 -0.53
CA VAL A 15 -13.53 2.16 -1.54
C VAL A 15 -13.76 2.79 -2.91
N LEU A 16 -12.69 3.19 -3.58
CA LEU A 16 -12.73 3.87 -4.88
C LEU A 16 -12.18 2.95 -5.96
N PHE A 17 -12.92 2.82 -7.05
CA PHE A 17 -12.45 2.17 -8.27
C PHE A 17 -11.89 3.22 -9.22
N CYS A 18 -10.61 3.08 -9.56
CA CYS A 18 -9.86 4.00 -10.41
C CYS A 18 -9.76 3.40 -11.82
N HIS A 19 -10.19 4.14 -12.83
CA HIS A 19 -10.18 3.70 -14.20
C HIS A 19 -9.73 4.83 -15.13
N ASP A 20 -8.79 4.53 -16.01
CA ASP A 20 -8.42 5.38 -17.14
C ASP A 20 -8.24 4.51 -18.39
N PRO A 21 -9.22 4.53 -19.33
CA PRO A 21 -9.17 3.68 -20.52
C PRO A 21 -8.08 4.09 -21.50
N SER A 22 -7.57 5.32 -21.43
CA SER A 22 -6.54 5.80 -22.35
C SER A 22 -5.20 5.09 -22.17
N VAL A 23 -4.94 4.59 -20.96
CA VAL A 23 -3.73 3.83 -20.60
C VAL A 23 -4.04 2.43 -20.13
N GLY A 24 -5.33 2.04 -20.06
CA GLY A 24 -5.77 0.74 -19.56
C GLY A 24 -5.66 0.59 -18.04
N LEU A 25 -5.74 1.69 -17.28
CA LEU A 25 -5.68 1.66 -15.84
C LEU A 25 -6.92 0.98 -15.24
N LEU A 26 -6.69 -0.01 -14.40
CA LEU A 26 -7.65 -0.57 -13.46
C LEU A 26 -7.02 -0.57 -12.08
N GLY A 27 -7.58 0.15 -11.12
CA GLY A 27 -7.04 0.21 -9.76
C GLY A 27 -8.14 0.36 -8.71
N ILE A 28 -7.80 0.10 -7.47
CA ILE A 28 -8.70 0.27 -6.32
C ILE A 28 -7.93 0.93 -5.18
N ILE A 29 -8.53 1.94 -4.56
CA ILE A 29 -8.07 2.53 -3.31
C ILE A 29 -9.07 2.16 -2.22
N ALA A 30 -8.60 1.58 -1.11
CA ALA A 30 -9.42 1.33 0.06
C ALA A 30 -8.87 2.12 1.26
N ILE A 31 -9.74 2.91 1.88
CA ILE A 31 -9.50 3.61 3.13
C ILE A 31 -10.28 2.88 4.21
N HIS A 32 -9.55 2.16 5.07
CA HIS A 32 -10.21 1.45 6.17
C HIS A 32 -10.56 2.40 7.30
N SER A 33 -9.64 3.28 7.71
CA SER A 33 -9.91 4.21 8.80
C SER A 33 -8.99 5.43 8.76
N THR A 34 -9.55 6.60 9.05
CA THR A 34 -8.81 7.85 9.26
C THR A 34 -8.86 8.32 10.73
N LYS A 35 -9.29 7.49 11.67
CA LYS A 35 -9.46 7.85 13.09
C LYS A 35 -8.18 8.33 13.78
N LEU A 36 -7.02 7.83 13.37
CA LEU A 36 -5.71 8.24 13.93
C LEU A 36 -5.01 9.30 13.08
N GLY A 37 -5.57 9.69 11.96
CA GLY A 37 -5.00 10.62 11.00
C GLY A 37 -5.20 10.17 9.56
N PRO A 38 -4.57 10.82 8.57
CA PRO A 38 -4.67 10.41 7.18
C PRO A 38 -4.39 8.93 7.00
N ALA A 39 -5.17 8.25 6.16
CA ALA A 39 -4.94 6.85 5.86
C ALA A 39 -3.61 6.69 5.11
N ALA A 40 -2.79 5.72 5.49
CA ALA A 40 -1.51 5.46 4.84
C ALA A 40 -1.32 3.98 4.54
N GLY A 41 -0.71 3.70 3.37
CA GLY A 41 -0.33 2.35 2.94
C GLY A 41 0.14 2.31 1.50
N GLY A 42 0.96 1.30 1.17
CA GLY A 42 1.65 1.21 -0.11
C GLY A 42 0.75 0.92 -1.30
N CYS A 43 1.21 1.29 -2.49
CA CYS A 43 0.64 0.95 -3.78
C CYS A 43 1.18 -0.42 -4.22
N ARG A 44 0.31 -1.40 -4.41
CA ARG A 44 0.66 -2.71 -4.95
C ARG A 44 0.29 -2.79 -6.41
N MET A 45 1.24 -3.12 -7.28
CA MET A 45 0.97 -3.47 -8.67
C MET A 45 1.13 -4.98 -8.81
N TYR A 46 0.05 -5.66 -9.18
CA TYR A 46 0.06 -7.12 -9.26
C TYR A 46 -0.95 -7.60 -10.32
N PRO A 47 -0.62 -8.65 -11.12
CA PRO A 47 -1.53 -9.23 -12.11
C PRO A 47 -2.59 -10.12 -11.45
N TYR A 48 -3.54 -9.48 -10.76
CA TYR A 48 -4.63 -10.21 -10.11
C TYR A 48 -5.46 -11.01 -11.11
N PRO A 49 -5.89 -12.24 -10.75
CA PRO A 49 -6.68 -13.07 -11.64
C PRO A 49 -8.11 -12.53 -11.90
N SER A 50 -8.58 -11.62 -11.04
CA SER A 50 -9.87 -10.95 -11.17
C SER A 50 -9.93 -9.66 -10.36
N VAL A 51 -10.90 -8.80 -10.69
CA VAL A 51 -11.21 -7.60 -9.89
C VAL A 51 -11.64 -7.98 -8.48
N ASP A 52 -12.37 -9.08 -8.30
CA ASP A 52 -12.78 -9.56 -6.96
C ASP A 52 -11.57 -9.97 -6.11
N ALA A 53 -10.54 -10.58 -6.71
CA ALA A 53 -9.31 -10.92 -6.01
C ALA A 53 -8.55 -9.64 -5.58
N ALA A 54 -8.48 -8.64 -6.45
CA ALA A 54 -7.88 -7.35 -6.14
C ALA A 54 -8.64 -6.60 -5.04
N LEU A 55 -9.98 -6.64 -5.08
CA LEU A 55 -10.84 -6.04 -4.05
C LEU A 55 -10.62 -6.72 -2.69
N THR A 56 -10.61 -8.05 -2.65
CA THR A 56 -10.34 -8.81 -1.43
C THR A 56 -8.99 -8.41 -0.82
N ASP A 57 -7.94 -8.36 -1.64
CA ASP A 57 -6.59 -8.04 -1.17
C ASP A 57 -6.51 -6.60 -0.65
N VAL A 58 -7.04 -5.61 -1.36
CA VAL A 58 -6.98 -4.21 -0.95
C VAL A 58 -7.77 -3.95 0.35
N LEU A 59 -8.92 -4.61 0.54
CA LEU A 59 -9.71 -4.50 1.77
C LEU A 59 -8.94 -5.06 2.97
N ARG A 60 -8.39 -6.26 2.85
CA ARG A 60 -7.57 -6.90 3.91
C ARG A 60 -6.33 -6.08 4.25
N LEU A 61 -5.62 -5.60 3.23
CA LEU A 61 -4.39 -4.84 3.41
C LEU A 61 -4.63 -3.47 4.04
N SER A 62 -5.68 -2.76 3.63
CA SER A 62 -6.03 -1.45 4.22
C SER A 62 -6.41 -1.56 5.69
N LYS A 63 -7.16 -2.60 6.07
CA LYS A 63 -7.44 -2.94 7.47
C LYS A 63 -6.15 -3.26 8.23
N GLY A 64 -5.28 -4.10 7.65
CA GLY A 64 -3.97 -4.43 8.22
C GLY A 64 -3.11 -3.20 8.47
N MET A 65 -3.16 -2.20 7.59
CA MET A 65 -2.44 -0.94 7.76
C MET A 65 -2.95 -0.12 8.95
N SER A 66 -4.26 -0.11 9.24
CA SER A 66 -4.78 0.53 10.45
C SER A 66 -4.14 -0.04 11.71
N TYR A 67 -4.07 -1.35 11.83
CA TYR A 67 -3.42 -2.00 12.98
C TYR A 67 -1.90 -1.75 13.02
N LYS A 68 -1.23 -1.84 11.87
CA LYS A 68 0.24 -1.63 11.81
C LYS A 68 0.60 -0.20 12.22
N ASN A 69 -0.10 0.81 11.72
CA ASN A 69 0.15 2.21 12.04
C ASN A 69 -0.15 2.49 13.53
N ALA A 70 -1.25 1.95 14.06
CA ALA A 70 -1.60 2.08 15.46
C ALA A 70 -0.55 1.42 16.38
N MET A 71 -0.09 0.21 16.07
CA MET A 71 0.93 -0.48 16.84
C MET A 71 2.29 0.22 16.81
N ALA A 72 2.60 0.90 15.70
CA ALA A 72 3.81 1.70 15.58
C ALA A 72 3.70 3.08 16.27
N GLY A 73 2.54 3.42 16.84
CA GLY A 73 2.29 4.73 17.47
C GLY A 73 2.29 5.90 16.48
N LEU A 74 2.01 5.63 15.20
CA LEU A 74 1.99 6.65 14.16
C LEU A 74 0.63 7.39 14.16
N PRO A 75 0.61 8.72 13.94
CA PRO A 75 -0.62 9.49 13.79
C PRO A 75 -1.20 9.30 12.37
N LEU A 76 -1.39 8.05 11.96
CA LEU A 76 -1.85 7.65 10.63
C LEU A 76 -2.94 6.61 10.74
N GLY A 77 -3.95 6.74 9.91
CA GLY A 77 -4.97 5.73 9.67
C GLY A 77 -4.48 4.61 8.75
N GLY A 78 -5.39 3.75 8.34
CA GLY A 78 -5.08 2.63 7.45
C GLY A 78 -5.71 2.77 6.08
N GLY A 79 -4.89 2.70 5.06
CA GLY A 79 -5.31 2.64 3.68
C GLY A 79 -4.42 1.70 2.86
N LYS A 80 -4.88 1.37 1.68
CA LYS A 80 -4.12 0.58 0.70
C LYS A 80 -4.60 0.90 -0.70
N CYS A 81 -3.73 0.74 -1.68
CA CYS A 81 -4.18 0.73 -3.05
C CYS A 81 -3.55 -0.40 -3.86
N VAL A 82 -4.26 -0.80 -4.91
CA VAL A 82 -3.80 -1.80 -5.86
C VAL A 82 -4.00 -1.31 -7.28
N ILE A 83 -3.06 -1.66 -8.17
CA ILE A 83 -3.17 -1.52 -9.62
C ILE A 83 -3.16 -2.93 -10.20
N ILE A 84 -4.16 -3.26 -11.01
CA ILE A 84 -4.32 -4.57 -11.62
C ILE A 84 -3.51 -4.58 -12.93
N ALA A 85 -2.23 -4.86 -12.82
CA ALA A 85 -1.31 -4.90 -13.96
C ALA A 85 -0.05 -5.71 -13.63
N ASP A 86 0.63 -6.16 -14.67
CA ASP A 86 1.97 -6.75 -14.53
C ASP A 86 2.99 -5.63 -14.28
N PRO A 87 3.79 -5.68 -13.21
CA PRO A 87 4.85 -4.69 -12.93
C PRO A 87 5.91 -4.59 -14.03
N SER A 88 6.05 -5.61 -14.89
CA SER A 88 6.96 -5.60 -16.04
C SER A 88 6.35 -4.98 -17.30
N SER A 89 5.09 -4.53 -17.24
CA SER A 89 4.40 -3.93 -18.38
C SER A 89 5.15 -2.71 -18.93
N PRO A 90 5.29 -2.56 -20.26
CA PRO A 90 6.00 -1.44 -20.86
C PRO A 90 5.36 -0.08 -20.60
N ASN A 91 4.06 -0.03 -20.32
CA ASN A 91 3.31 1.18 -19.98
C ASN A 91 3.15 1.40 -18.46
N ARG A 92 3.96 0.72 -17.64
CA ARG A 92 3.89 0.80 -16.17
C ARG A 92 3.91 2.23 -15.64
N ASP A 93 4.81 3.06 -16.13
CA ASP A 93 4.95 4.44 -15.66
C ASP A 93 3.75 5.30 -16.04
N GLU A 94 3.11 5.04 -17.18
CA GLU A 94 1.87 5.70 -17.59
C GLU A 94 0.71 5.31 -16.68
N LEU A 95 0.60 4.03 -16.31
CA LEU A 95 -0.37 3.54 -15.33
C LEU A 95 -0.17 4.23 -13.97
N LEU A 96 1.07 4.37 -13.50
CA LEU A 96 1.39 5.04 -12.24
C LEU A 96 1.03 6.52 -12.28
N ARG A 97 1.35 7.25 -13.37
CA ARG A 97 0.97 8.67 -13.56
C ARG A 97 -0.54 8.86 -13.60
N ALA A 98 -1.27 7.97 -14.27
CA ALA A 98 -2.73 8.03 -14.29
C ALA A 98 -3.31 7.74 -12.90
N PHE A 99 -2.78 6.74 -12.21
CA PHE A 99 -3.23 6.35 -10.88
C PHE A 99 -2.96 7.45 -9.83
N SER A 100 -1.81 8.11 -9.90
CA SER A 100 -1.42 9.16 -8.94
C SER A 100 -2.41 10.34 -8.92
N LYS A 101 -3.07 10.65 -10.04
CA LYS A 101 -4.12 11.68 -10.12
C LYS A 101 -5.34 11.32 -9.25
N HIS A 102 -5.69 10.04 -9.16
CA HIS A 102 -6.76 9.58 -8.27
C HIS A 102 -6.34 9.72 -6.80
N VAL A 103 -5.10 9.40 -6.45
CA VAL A 103 -4.58 9.63 -5.09
C VAL A 103 -4.58 11.12 -4.76
N GLN A 104 -4.09 11.99 -5.66
CA GLN A 104 -4.09 13.44 -5.49
C GLN A 104 -5.48 14.00 -5.24
N SER A 105 -6.50 13.48 -5.95
CA SER A 105 -7.89 13.96 -5.82
C SER A 105 -8.51 13.72 -4.43
N LEU A 106 -7.91 12.84 -3.63
CA LEU A 106 -8.32 12.59 -2.24
C LEU A 106 -7.82 13.67 -1.26
N GLY A 107 -7.06 14.67 -1.73
CA GLY A 107 -6.68 15.86 -0.95
C GLY A 107 -5.95 15.56 0.35
N GLY A 108 -5.15 14.49 0.39
CA GLY A 108 -4.39 14.09 1.59
C GLY A 108 -5.14 13.14 2.53
N LYS A 109 -6.38 12.78 2.23
CA LYS A 109 -7.10 11.76 3.02
C LYS A 109 -6.39 10.40 2.98
N TYR A 110 -5.69 10.10 1.87
CA TYR A 110 -4.88 8.90 1.68
C TYR A 110 -3.47 9.26 1.19
N TRP A 111 -2.47 8.65 1.83
CA TRP A 111 -1.05 8.72 1.46
C TRP A 111 -0.58 7.37 0.98
N THR A 112 -0.04 7.32 -0.23
CA THR A 112 0.52 6.10 -0.81
C THR A 112 2.02 5.96 -0.55
N ALA A 113 2.55 4.77 -0.78
CA ALA A 113 3.96 4.43 -0.61
C ALA A 113 4.32 3.25 -1.53
N ILE A 114 5.52 2.73 -1.36
CA ILE A 114 5.98 1.50 -2.03
C ILE A 114 5.28 0.24 -1.49
N ASP A 115 5.13 -0.75 -2.35
CA ASP A 115 4.72 -2.13 -2.02
C ASP A 115 5.16 -3.07 -3.17
N VAL A 116 4.67 -4.30 -3.19
CA VAL A 116 4.95 -5.27 -4.27
C VAL A 116 4.68 -4.66 -5.65
N GLY A 117 5.66 -4.74 -6.55
CA GLY A 117 5.57 -4.19 -7.91
C GLY A 117 5.75 -2.68 -8.03
N VAL A 118 5.87 -1.96 -6.90
CA VAL A 118 6.10 -0.51 -6.85
C VAL A 118 7.25 -0.22 -5.88
N GLY A 119 8.43 0.04 -6.40
CA GLY A 119 9.61 0.39 -5.63
C GLY A 119 9.80 1.90 -5.46
N PRO A 120 10.95 2.32 -4.88
CA PRO A 120 11.22 3.74 -4.64
C PRO A 120 11.28 4.61 -5.90
N LYS A 121 11.75 4.07 -7.04
CA LYS A 121 11.75 4.77 -8.33
C LYS A 121 10.34 4.98 -8.87
N GLU A 122 9.49 3.98 -8.74
CA GLU A 122 8.08 4.04 -9.11
C GLU A 122 7.31 5.01 -8.19
N ALA A 123 7.72 5.14 -6.93
CA ALA A 123 7.17 6.15 -6.03
C ALA A 123 7.54 7.59 -6.49
N ASP A 124 8.71 7.80 -7.09
CA ASP A 124 9.03 9.08 -7.73
C ASP A 124 8.11 9.38 -8.92
N VAL A 125 7.78 8.37 -9.73
CA VAL A 125 6.81 8.51 -10.84
C VAL A 125 5.41 8.87 -10.33
N LEU A 126 4.95 8.22 -9.25
CA LEU A 126 3.68 8.60 -8.60
C LEU A 126 3.70 10.05 -8.12
N ALA A 127 4.85 10.51 -7.62
CA ALA A 127 5.01 11.85 -7.08
C ALA A 127 5.06 12.96 -8.15
N GLU A 128 5.21 12.62 -9.43
CA GLU A 128 5.14 13.61 -10.52
C GLU A 128 3.78 14.35 -10.57
N ASN A 129 2.69 13.70 -10.14
CA ASN A 129 1.33 14.24 -10.16
C ASN A 129 0.62 14.13 -8.79
N CYS A 130 1.34 13.78 -7.72
CA CYS A 130 0.75 13.58 -6.41
C CYS A 130 1.73 13.99 -5.29
N GLU A 131 1.27 14.84 -4.38
CA GLU A 131 2.03 15.27 -3.20
C GLU A 131 2.03 14.21 -2.08
N TYR A 132 1.05 13.32 -2.08
CA TYR A 132 0.77 12.37 -1.00
C TYR A 132 1.45 11.01 -1.24
N VAL A 133 2.80 11.03 -1.40
CA VAL A 133 3.61 9.85 -1.70
C VAL A 133 4.81 9.77 -0.75
N PHE A 134 4.90 8.68 0.00
CA PHE A 134 6.05 8.34 0.84
C PHE A 134 7.06 7.44 0.11
N ALA A 135 8.24 7.30 0.70
CA ALA A 135 9.28 6.34 0.32
C ALA A 135 9.81 6.51 -1.12
N ARG A 136 9.89 7.74 -1.61
CA ARG A 136 10.46 8.09 -2.92
C ARG A 136 11.98 7.91 -2.90
N ALA A 137 12.58 7.41 -4.00
CA ALA A 137 14.03 7.26 -4.12
C ALA A 137 14.76 8.60 -3.92
N SER A 138 14.18 9.69 -4.44
CA SER A 138 14.70 11.05 -4.30
C SER A 138 14.81 11.57 -2.86
N GLN A 139 14.14 10.91 -1.90
CA GLN A 139 14.15 11.30 -0.48
C GLN A 139 15.27 10.62 0.33
N TYR A 140 15.97 9.65 -0.23
CA TYR A 140 16.94 8.83 0.49
C TYR A 140 18.31 8.82 -0.18
N PRO A 141 19.40 8.62 0.58
CA PRO A 141 20.73 8.41 0.01
C PRO A 141 20.77 7.18 -0.91
N GLU A 142 21.68 7.22 -1.87
CA GLU A 142 21.94 6.07 -2.73
C GLU A 142 22.25 4.80 -1.91
N GLY A 143 21.67 3.67 -2.29
CA GLY A 143 21.80 2.39 -1.57
C GLY A 143 20.92 2.22 -0.34
N PHE A 144 20.13 3.24 0.05
CA PHE A 144 19.16 3.10 1.12
C PHE A 144 18.05 2.11 0.71
N SER A 145 17.72 1.17 1.60
CA SER A 145 16.64 0.22 1.38
C SER A 145 15.74 0.11 2.62
N VAL A 146 14.47 0.38 2.44
CA VAL A 146 13.45 0.16 3.48
C VAL A 146 13.30 -1.31 3.83
N SER A 147 13.68 -2.23 2.91
CA SER A 147 13.65 -3.69 3.14
C SER A 147 14.57 -4.12 4.27
N ASN A 148 15.67 -3.40 4.53
CA ASN A 148 16.58 -3.69 5.64
C ASN A 148 15.87 -3.56 6.99
N PHE A 149 15.02 -2.57 7.15
CA PHE A 149 14.22 -2.37 8.37
C PHE A 149 13.14 -3.45 8.52
N THR A 150 12.51 -3.84 7.41
CA THR A 150 11.54 -4.93 7.39
C THR A 150 12.20 -6.25 7.77
N ALA A 151 13.37 -6.55 7.22
CA ALA A 151 14.15 -7.75 7.54
C ALA A 151 14.58 -7.78 9.02
N LEU A 152 15.07 -6.63 9.54
CA LEU A 152 15.42 -6.49 10.95
C LEU A 152 14.18 -6.73 11.85
N GLY A 153 13.04 -6.13 11.52
CA GLY A 153 11.79 -6.31 12.25
C GLY A 153 11.35 -7.79 12.27
N GLY A 154 11.44 -8.48 11.13
CA GLY A 154 11.15 -9.91 11.02
C GLY A 154 12.09 -10.75 11.89
N PHE A 155 13.39 -10.47 11.83
CA PHE A 155 14.40 -11.15 12.65
C PHE A 155 14.13 -10.95 14.16
N MET A 156 13.86 -9.72 14.59
CA MET A 156 13.53 -9.42 15.98
C MET A 156 12.25 -10.10 16.44
N GLY A 157 11.24 -10.19 15.54
CA GLY A 157 10.01 -10.94 15.80
C GLY A 157 10.28 -12.44 16.03
N ILE A 158 11.10 -13.06 15.18
CA ILE A 158 11.51 -14.47 15.33
C ILE A 158 12.22 -14.67 16.69
N ARG A 159 13.17 -13.79 17.04
CA ARG A 159 13.86 -13.85 18.33
C ARG A 159 12.91 -13.73 19.52
N ALA A 160 11.93 -12.82 19.44
CA ALA A 160 10.94 -12.65 20.51
C ALA A 160 10.08 -13.93 20.70
N VAL A 161 9.64 -14.55 19.61
CA VAL A 161 8.88 -15.80 19.64
C VAL A 161 9.76 -16.95 20.18
N SER A 162 11.01 -17.07 19.72
CA SER A 162 11.96 -18.09 20.21
C SER A 162 12.21 -17.93 21.71
N LYS A 163 12.40 -16.69 22.19
CA LYS A 163 12.53 -16.40 23.62
C LYS A 163 11.28 -16.81 24.40
N HIS A 164 10.10 -16.48 23.87
CA HIS A 164 8.83 -16.80 24.54
C HIS A 164 8.57 -18.31 24.64
N LEU A 165 8.82 -19.05 23.55
CA LEU A 165 8.48 -20.48 23.46
C LEU A 165 9.57 -21.40 24.05
N TRP A 166 10.84 -21.03 23.90
CA TRP A 166 11.97 -21.93 24.18
C TRP A 166 13.05 -21.32 25.09
N ASP A 167 12.84 -20.12 25.59
CA ASP A 167 13.81 -19.33 26.38
C ASP A 167 15.17 -19.14 25.67
N LYS A 168 15.18 -19.11 24.32
CA LYS A 168 16.38 -18.94 23.48
C LYS A 168 16.33 -17.64 22.70
N THR A 169 17.48 -16.96 22.59
CA THR A 169 17.65 -15.73 21.83
C THR A 169 18.69 -15.82 20.72
N ASP A 170 19.49 -16.83 20.72
CA ASP A 170 20.42 -17.26 19.68
C ASP A 170 19.67 -18.16 18.66
N LEU A 171 19.75 -17.77 17.39
CA LEU A 171 19.07 -18.45 16.28
C LEU A 171 20.11 -18.97 15.30
#